data_504bce58e9f592d349ebe16f30ccd4b0
#
_entry.id   504bce58e9f592d349ebe16f30ccd4b0
#
_cell.length_a   1.000
_cell.length_b   1.000
_cell.length_c   1.000
_cell.angle_alpha   90.00
_cell.angle_beta   90.00
_cell.angle_gamma   90.00
#
_symmetry.space_group_name_H-M   'P 1'
#
loop_
_entity.id
_entity.type
_entity.pdbx_description
1 polymer ?
#
loop_
_entity_poly.entity_id
_entity_poly.type
_entity_poly.pdbx_seq_one_letter_code
_entity_poly.pdbx_strand_id
1 'polypeptide(L)'
;TKNPLTPELLAQGAYRLDVLDPKGMKVRLEEKSLNNFIKVIRSSLAKSGYSEQDIAYIAVLHMKKSAHDYVLKTLGLSSEQSIYLEHYGHIGQIDQILSLQLALEQNKIQQGDIVTLVSAGIGYAWGAITIKWGKEERDGTN
;
A
#
# COMPACT_ATOMS: atom_id res chain seq x y z
N THR A 1 21.45 1.86 14.76
CA THR A 1 21.21 0.59 15.49
C THR A 1 21.94 0.64 16.82
N LYS A 2 21.23 0.38 17.93
CA LYS A 2 21.84 0.32 19.26
C LYS A 2 22.81 -0.87 19.37
N ASN A 3 22.63 -1.89 18.55
CA ASN A 3 23.46 -3.09 18.53
C ASN A 3 23.98 -3.29 17.09
N PRO A 4 25.25 -2.97 16.80
CA PRO A 4 25.86 -3.32 15.52
C PRO A 4 25.90 -4.84 15.35
N LEU A 5 25.76 -5.30 14.11
CA LEU A 5 25.82 -6.72 13.80
C LEU A 5 27.27 -7.20 13.96
N THR A 6 27.53 -8.02 14.99
CA THR A 6 28.85 -8.65 15.24
C THR A 6 28.71 -10.16 15.21
N PRO A 7 29.83 -10.91 14.97
CA PRO A 7 29.81 -12.37 15.03
C PRO A 7 29.28 -12.94 16.37
N GLU A 8 29.59 -12.29 17.47
CA GLU A 8 29.16 -12.68 18.82
C GLU A 8 27.63 -12.51 18.97
N LEU A 9 27.07 -11.40 18.48
CA LEU A 9 25.61 -11.14 18.51
C LEU A 9 24.86 -12.09 17.58
N LEU A 10 25.46 -12.45 16.43
CA LEU A 10 24.90 -13.48 15.54
C LEU A 10 24.85 -14.84 16.23
N ALA A 11 25.94 -15.27 16.88
CA ALA A 11 26.02 -16.53 17.60
C ALA A 11 25.01 -16.61 18.75
N GLN A 12 24.70 -15.49 19.41
CA GLN A 12 23.68 -15.37 20.46
C GLN A 12 22.26 -15.24 19.94
N GLY A 13 22.04 -15.19 18.64
CA GLY A 13 20.72 -14.95 18.04
C GLY A 13 20.14 -13.54 18.32
N ALA A 14 21.00 -12.59 18.73
CA ALA A 14 20.61 -11.25 19.17
C ALA A 14 20.41 -10.25 18.00
N TYR A 15 20.36 -10.74 16.77
CA TYR A 15 20.15 -9.93 15.54
C TYR A 15 18.68 -9.72 15.17
N ARG A 16 17.75 -10.17 16.02
CA ARG A 16 16.33 -10.05 15.74
C ARG A 16 15.88 -8.60 15.83
N LEU A 17 15.04 -8.21 14.87
CA LEU A 17 14.24 -7.00 15.01
C LEU A 17 13.17 -7.27 16.06
N ASP A 18 13.20 -6.52 17.14
CA ASP A 18 12.25 -6.65 18.23
C ASP A 18 11.47 -5.34 18.42
N VAL A 19 10.23 -5.46 18.85
CA VAL A 19 9.39 -4.32 19.20
C VAL A 19 9.50 -4.10 20.69
N LEU A 20 10.18 -3.02 21.10
CA LEU A 20 10.42 -2.69 22.51
C LEU A 20 9.14 -2.48 23.33
N ASP A 21 8.07 -1.99 22.69
CA ASP A 21 6.76 -1.73 23.31
C ASP A 21 5.63 -2.21 22.39
N PRO A 22 5.36 -3.52 22.30
CA PRO A 22 4.32 -4.06 21.41
C PRO A 22 2.92 -3.53 21.72
N LYS A 23 2.59 -3.34 22.99
CA LYS A 23 1.27 -2.84 23.42
C LYS A 23 1.07 -1.39 23.00
N GLY A 24 2.03 -0.52 23.31
CA GLY A 24 1.97 0.88 22.90
C GLY A 24 2.04 1.07 21.39
N MET A 25 2.80 0.21 20.68
CA MET A 25 2.80 0.19 19.22
C MET A 25 1.41 -0.12 18.66
N LYS A 26 0.74 -1.16 19.20
CA LYS A 26 -0.61 -1.55 18.76
C LYS A 26 -1.59 -0.39 18.92
N VAL A 27 -1.65 0.24 20.10
CA VAL A 27 -2.54 1.38 20.35
C VAL A 27 -2.28 2.53 19.37
N ARG A 28 -1.02 2.92 19.21
CA ARG A 28 -0.65 4.02 18.30
C ARG A 28 -0.98 3.74 16.84
N LEU A 29 -0.84 2.48 16.40
CA LEU A 29 -1.19 2.08 15.03
C LEU A 29 -2.70 2.00 14.82
N GLU A 30 -3.46 1.47 15.77
CA GLU A 30 -4.92 1.39 15.70
C GLU A 30 -5.55 2.78 15.55
N GLU A 31 -5.05 3.78 16.29
CA GLU A 31 -5.59 5.15 16.23
C GLU A 31 -5.26 5.90 14.94
N LYS A 32 -4.09 5.68 14.36
CA LYS A 32 -3.54 6.56 13.31
C LYS A 32 -3.40 5.91 11.96
N SER A 33 -3.19 4.59 11.91
CA SER A 33 -2.76 3.93 10.68
C SER A 33 -3.80 4.05 9.57
N LEU A 34 -5.05 3.68 9.82
CA LEU A 34 -6.10 3.72 8.80
C LEU A 34 -6.40 5.15 8.32
N ASN A 35 -6.41 6.11 9.25
CA ASN A 35 -6.58 7.53 8.90
C ASN A 35 -5.42 8.04 8.03
N ASN A 36 -4.19 7.61 8.31
CA ASN A 36 -3.03 7.97 7.50
C ASN A 36 -3.08 7.33 6.10
N PHE A 37 -3.54 6.08 5.97
CA PHE A 37 -3.78 5.48 4.65
C PHE A 37 -4.73 6.34 3.83
N ILE A 38 -5.90 6.67 4.36
CA ILE A 38 -6.89 7.51 3.68
C ILE A 38 -6.31 8.89 3.32
N LYS A 39 -5.59 9.51 4.25
CA LYS A 39 -4.97 10.84 4.04
C LYS A 39 -3.96 10.83 2.89
N VAL A 40 -3.07 9.83 2.82
CA VAL A 40 -2.06 9.79 1.75
C VAL A 40 -2.67 9.45 0.39
N ILE A 41 -3.71 8.60 0.34
CA ILE A 41 -4.46 8.30 -0.87
C ILE A 41 -5.11 9.59 -1.41
N ARG A 42 -5.90 10.27 -0.59
CA ARG A 42 -6.55 11.55 -0.96
C ARG A 42 -5.55 12.60 -1.42
N SER A 43 -4.43 12.71 -0.71
CA SER A 43 -3.36 13.66 -1.06
C SER A 43 -2.71 13.32 -2.40
N SER A 44 -2.49 12.03 -2.69
CA SER A 44 -1.93 11.59 -3.96
C SER A 44 -2.89 11.88 -5.12
N LEU A 45 -4.18 11.54 -4.97
CA LEU A 45 -5.22 11.83 -5.97
C LEU A 45 -5.31 13.33 -6.26
N ALA A 46 -5.46 14.15 -5.21
CA ALA A 46 -5.58 15.60 -5.36
C ALA A 46 -4.37 16.24 -6.07
N LYS A 47 -3.15 15.80 -5.75
CA LYS A 47 -1.92 16.25 -6.43
C LYS A 47 -1.85 15.85 -7.90
N SER A 48 -2.55 14.79 -8.28
CA SER A 48 -2.62 14.28 -9.64
C SER A 48 -3.84 14.79 -10.42
N GLY A 49 -4.67 15.64 -9.78
CA GLY A 49 -5.88 16.20 -10.40
C GLY A 49 -7.08 15.26 -10.42
N TYR A 50 -7.08 14.23 -9.58
CA TYR A 50 -8.13 13.21 -9.48
C TYR A 50 -8.80 13.20 -8.12
N SER A 51 -9.92 12.49 -8.02
CA SER A 51 -10.71 12.25 -6.82
C SER A 51 -10.86 10.75 -6.53
N GLU A 52 -11.49 10.40 -5.42
CA GLU A 52 -11.77 9.00 -5.06
C GLU A 52 -12.66 8.30 -6.08
N GLN A 53 -13.54 9.04 -6.73
CA GLN A 53 -14.49 8.53 -7.74
C GLN A 53 -13.80 8.12 -9.06
N ASP A 54 -12.59 8.63 -9.29
CA ASP A 54 -11.82 8.33 -10.50
C ASP A 54 -11.00 7.04 -10.34
N ILE A 55 -10.91 6.46 -9.13
CA ILE A 55 -10.13 5.25 -8.88
C ILE A 55 -10.78 4.06 -9.58
N ALA A 56 -10.15 3.55 -10.63
CA ALA A 56 -10.53 2.29 -11.25
C ALA A 56 -10.00 1.10 -10.44
N TYR A 57 -8.77 1.20 -9.91
CA TYR A 57 -8.16 0.15 -9.13
C TYR A 57 -7.24 0.69 -8.03
N ILE A 58 -7.26 0.02 -6.87
CA ILE A 58 -6.35 0.33 -5.76
C ILE A 58 -5.58 -0.90 -5.30
N ALA A 59 -4.25 -0.81 -5.31
CA ALA A 59 -3.34 -1.81 -4.76
C ALA A 59 -2.94 -1.41 -3.33
N VAL A 60 -3.47 -2.12 -2.35
CA VAL A 60 -3.25 -1.83 -0.92
C VAL A 60 -2.21 -2.78 -0.36
N LEU A 61 -1.30 -2.28 0.47
CA LEU A 61 -0.42 -3.10 1.30
C LEU A 61 -1.24 -4.21 1.99
N HIS A 62 -0.75 -5.44 1.97
CA HIS A 62 -1.44 -6.54 2.65
C HIS A 62 -1.50 -6.30 4.15
N MET A 63 -2.71 -6.27 4.67
CA MET A 63 -3.04 -6.08 6.07
C MET A 63 -4.20 -6.98 6.46
N LYS A 64 -4.69 -6.89 7.69
CA LYS A 64 -5.90 -7.61 8.08
C LYS A 64 -7.05 -7.30 7.12
N LYS A 65 -7.84 -8.32 6.76
CA LYS A 65 -8.99 -8.17 5.84
C LYS A 65 -9.92 -7.03 6.25
N SER A 66 -10.23 -6.92 7.55
CA SER A 66 -11.07 -5.84 8.07
C SER A 66 -10.50 -4.43 7.84
N ALA A 67 -9.17 -4.29 7.88
CA ALA A 67 -8.52 -3.02 7.62
C ALA A 67 -8.52 -2.69 6.11
N HIS A 68 -8.29 -3.69 5.26
CA HIS A 68 -8.42 -3.57 3.81
C HIS A 68 -9.85 -3.12 3.42
N ASP A 69 -10.86 -3.82 3.94
CA ASP A 69 -12.28 -3.50 3.68
C ASP A 69 -12.66 -2.10 4.19
N TYR A 70 -12.10 -1.69 5.33
CA TYR A 70 -12.30 -0.33 5.84
C TYR A 70 -11.77 0.73 4.86
N VAL A 71 -10.58 0.52 4.29
CA VAL A 71 -10.00 1.44 3.29
C VAL A 71 -10.92 1.55 2.08
N LEU A 72 -11.33 0.42 1.50
CA LEU A 72 -12.23 0.42 0.35
C LEU A 72 -13.55 1.13 0.65
N LYS A 73 -14.21 0.75 1.75
CA LYS A 73 -15.48 1.35 2.17
C LYS A 73 -15.37 2.87 2.38
N THR A 74 -14.29 3.32 3.01
CA THR A 74 -14.08 4.76 3.30
C THR A 74 -13.87 5.58 2.03
N LEU A 75 -13.30 4.96 0.99
CA LEU A 75 -13.10 5.58 -0.32
C LEU A 75 -14.30 5.38 -1.27
N GLY A 76 -15.36 4.70 -0.84
CA GLY A 76 -16.52 4.39 -1.67
C GLY A 76 -16.26 3.35 -2.77
N LEU A 77 -15.21 2.52 -2.60
CA LEU A 77 -14.79 1.50 -3.56
C LEU A 77 -15.41 0.14 -3.24
N SER A 78 -15.63 -0.65 -4.29
CA SER A 78 -16.06 -2.05 -4.20
C SER A 78 -14.88 -3.01 -4.08
N SER A 79 -15.14 -4.26 -3.71
CA SER A 79 -14.13 -5.33 -3.67
C SER A 79 -13.55 -5.65 -5.06
N GLU A 80 -14.28 -5.33 -6.14
CA GLU A 80 -13.81 -5.56 -7.52
C GLU A 80 -12.66 -4.63 -7.92
N GLN A 81 -12.54 -3.49 -7.25
CA GLN A 81 -11.52 -2.48 -7.51
C GLN A 81 -10.21 -2.71 -6.73
N SER A 82 -10.07 -3.87 -6.08
CA SER A 82 -8.86 -4.26 -5.37
C SER A 82 -8.72 -5.78 -5.31
N ILE A 83 -7.51 -6.27 -5.10
CA ILE A 83 -7.25 -7.68 -4.81
C ILE A 83 -6.70 -7.78 -3.39
N TYR A 84 -7.38 -8.56 -2.54
CA TYR A 84 -6.86 -8.94 -1.24
C TYR A 84 -5.91 -10.13 -1.38
N LEU A 85 -4.64 -9.96 -0.99
CA LEU A 85 -3.57 -10.96 -1.20
C LEU A 85 -3.64 -12.12 -0.18
N GLU A 86 -4.82 -12.73 -0.01
CA GLU A 86 -5.09 -13.75 1.02
C GLU A 86 -4.13 -14.92 0.97
N HIS A 87 -3.84 -15.43 -0.23
CA HIS A 87 -2.99 -16.61 -0.43
C HIS A 87 -1.48 -16.30 -0.43
N TYR A 88 -1.10 -15.02 -0.46
CA TYR A 88 0.29 -14.59 -0.54
C TYR A 88 0.78 -14.03 0.80
N GLY A 89 -0.11 -13.43 1.60
CA GLY A 89 0.25 -12.73 2.82
C GLY A 89 1.02 -11.44 2.54
N HIS A 90 1.67 -10.91 3.60
CA HIS A 90 2.51 -9.72 3.48
C HIS A 90 3.91 -10.10 3.03
N ILE A 91 4.29 -9.69 1.82
CA ILE A 91 5.59 -9.94 1.20
C ILE A 91 6.44 -8.67 1.09
N GLY A 92 6.19 -7.72 1.97
CA GLY A 92 6.94 -6.47 2.07
C GLY A 92 6.54 -5.44 1.02
N GLN A 93 7.54 -4.79 0.44
CA GLN A 93 7.35 -3.69 -0.51
C GLN A 93 6.79 -4.16 -1.88
N ILE A 94 6.62 -5.46 -2.07
CA ILE A 94 6.18 -6.06 -3.34
C ILE A 94 4.66 -6.27 -3.36
N ASP A 95 3.96 -6.16 -2.24
CA ASP A 95 2.51 -6.37 -2.15
C ASP A 95 1.74 -5.62 -3.26
N GLN A 96 2.05 -4.34 -3.45
CA GLN A 96 1.35 -3.50 -4.44
C GLN A 96 1.67 -3.91 -5.86
N ILE A 97 2.90 -4.34 -6.13
CA ILE A 97 3.33 -4.80 -7.46
C ILE A 97 2.66 -6.13 -7.80
N LEU A 98 2.61 -7.06 -6.85
CA LEU A 98 1.90 -8.32 -7.03
C LEU A 98 0.40 -8.09 -7.25
N SER A 99 -0.22 -7.22 -6.44
CA SER A 99 -1.63 -6.85 -6.60
C SER A 99 -1.90 -6.25 -7.98
N LEU A 100 -1.01 -5.37 -8.46
CA LEU A 100 -1.09 -4.77 -9.80
C LEU A 100 -0.97 -5.84 -10.90
N GLN A 101 0.01 -6.75 -10.80
CA GLN A 101 0.20 -7.83 -11.76
C GLN A 101 -1.05 -8.72 -11.85
N LEU A 102 -1.57 -9.17 -10.71
CA LEU A 102 -2.78 -9.99 -10.66
C LEU A 102 -4.00 -9.27 -11.24
N ALA A 103 -4.12 -7.96 -11.01
CA ALA A 103 -5.20 -7.15 -11.55
C ALA A 103 -5.13 -7.05 -13.08
N LEU A 104 -3.93 -6.92 -13.64
CA LEU A 104 -3.70 -6.94 -15.10
C LEU A 104 -4.05 -8.30 -15.69
N GLU A 105 -3.61 -9.39 -15.08
CA GLU A 105 -3.91 -10.77 -15.50
C GLU A 105 -5.43 -11.06 -15.47
N GLN A 106 -6.16 -10.45 -14.54
CA GLN A 106 -7.62 -10.55 -14.40
C GLN A 106 -8.41 -9.50 -15.21
N ASN A 107 -7.74 -8.71 -16.03
CA ASN A 107 -8.34 -7.62 -16.82
C ASN A 107 -9.13 -6.59 -15.98
N LYS A 108 -8.71 -6.37 -14.72
CA LYS A 108 -9.32 -5.37 -13.82
C LYS A 108 -8.79 -3.95 -14.06
N ILE A 109 -7.73 -3.81 -14.85
CA ILE A 109 -7.11 -2.52 -15.18
C ILE A 109 -7.00 -2.41 -16.69
N GLN A 110 -7.44 -1.29 -17.23
CA GLN A 110 -7.42 -0.97 -18.65
C GLN A 110 -6.65 0.31 -18.92
N GLN A 111 -6.32 0.54 -20.19
CA GLN A 111 -5.66 1.79 -20.60
C GLN A 111 -6.54 3.01 -20.27
N GLY A 112 -5.94 4.00 -19.66
CA GLY A 112 -6.61 5.22 -19.22
C GLY A 112 -7.10 5.20 -17.78
N ASP A 113 -7.13 4.04 -17.14
CA ASP A 113 -7.59 3.88 -15.76
C ASP A 113 -6.71 4.62 -14.75
N ILE A 114 -7.33 5.15 -13.72
CA ILE A 114 -6.62 5.71 -12.58
C ILE A 114 -6.39 4.62 -11.55
N VAL A 115 -5.12 4.34 -11.33
CA VAL A 115 -4.64 3.29 -10.41
C VAL A 115 -3.91 3.95 -9.25
N THR A 116 -4.26 3.56 -8.02
CA THR A 116 -3.59 4.05 -6.82
C THR A 116 -2.89 2.90 -6.10
N LEU A 117 -1.60 3.07 -5.79
CA LEU A 117 -0.83 2.14 -4.96
C LEU A 117 -0.61 2.80 -3.60
N VAL A 118 -0.86 2.07 -2.51
CA VAL A 118 -0.69 2.60 -1.16
C VAL A 118 0.04 1.62 -0.26
N SER A 119 0.98 2.14 0.50
CA SER A 119 1.84 1.37 1.39
C SER A 119 2.09 2.08 2.70
N ALA A 120 2.62 1.30 3.65
CA ALA A 120 3.17 1.81 4.89
C ALA A 120 4.51 1.13 5.17
N GLY A 121 5.42 1.83 5.83
CA GLY A 121 6.73 1.34 6.22
C GLY A 121 6.99 1.46 7.72
N ILE A 122 8.00 0.72 8.17
CA ILE A 122 8.51 0.80 9.54
C ILE A 122 9.07 2.20 9.76
N GLY A 123 8.70 2.78 10.91
CA GLY A 123 9.31 4.04 11.31
C GLY A 123 8.48 5.27 11.59
N TYR A 124 7.28 5.37 11.46
CA TYR A 124 6.15 4.94 10.67
C TYR A 124 5.96 5.89 9.49
N ALA A 125 5.92 5.38 8.28
CA ALA A 125 5.69 6.16 7.08
C ALA A 125 4.51 5.59 6.30
N TRP A 126 3.73 6.46 5.69
CA TRP A 126 2.65 6.11 4.77
C TRP A 126 2.88 6.85 3.47
N GLY A 127 2.67 6.18 2.36
CA GLY A 127 2.80 6.76 1.03
C GLY A 127 1.77 6.20 0.06
N ALA A 128 1.38 7.03 -0.89
CA ALA A 128 0.56 6.62 -2.01
C ALA A 128 1.07 7.24 -3.31
N ILE A 129 0.86 6.53 -4.40
CA ILE A 129 1.14 6.98 -5.76
C ILE A 129 -0.13 6.79 -6.56
N THR A 130 -0.52 7.82 -7.31
CA THR A 130 -1.61 7.76 -8.28
C THR A 130 -1.01 7.82 -9.67
N ILE A 131 -1.39 6.87 -10.53
CA ILE A 131 -0.93 6.77 -11.92
C ILE A 131 -2.13 6.66 -12.84
N LYS A 132 -2.04 7.25 -14.02
CA LYS A 132 -2.90 6.96 -15.15
C LYS A 132 -2.28 5.81 -15.92
N TRP A 133 -3.01 4.69 -16.01
CA TRP A 133 -2.49 3.47 -16.61
C TRP A 133 -2.43 3.57 -18.14
N GLY A 134 -1.32 3.15 -18.74
CA GLY A 134 -1.13 3.10 -20.17
C GLY A 134 -0.06 4.08 -20.67
N LYS A 135 0.13 4.11 -21.97
CA LYS A 135 1.03 5.07 -22.62
C LYS A 135 0.27 6.35 -22.92
N GLU A 136 0.83 7.51 -22.60
CA GLU A 136 0.38 8.75 -23.24
C GLU A 136 0.60 8.60 -24.74
N GLU A 137 -0.44 8.80 -25.54
CA GLU A 137 -0.25 9.09 -26.94
C GLU A 137 0.52 10.42 -27.00
N ARG A 138 1.80 10.35 -27.33
CA ARG A 138 2.55 11.56 -27.64
C ARG A 138 1.87 12.13 -28.88
N ASP A 139 1.16 13.22 -28.72
CA ASP A 139 0.68 14.01 -29.84
C ASP A 139 1.89 14.22 -30.76
N GLY A 140 1.77 13.64 -31.96
CA GLY A 140 2.84 13.68 -32.98
C GLY A 140 3.02 15.09 -33.49
N THR A 141 3.71 15.89 -32.72
CA THR A 141 4.34 17.13 -33.19
C THR A 141 5.83 16.85 -33.39
N ASN A 142 6.17 16.40 -34.57
CA ASN A 142 7.52 16.57 -35.12
C ASN A 142 7.78 18.05 -35.42
#